data_29534c42e828d90cc2caf593dc46cbc5
#
_entry.id   29534c42e828d90cc2caf593dc46cbc5
#
_cell.length_a   1.000
_cell.length_b   1.000
_cell.length_c   1.000
_cell.angle_alpha   90.00
_cell.angle_beta   90.00
_cell.angle_gamma   90.00
#
_symmetry.space_group_name_H-M   'P 1'
#
loop_
_entity.id
_entity.type
_entity.pdbx_description
1 polymer ?
#
loop_
_entity_poly.entity_id
_entity_poly.type
_entity_poly.pdbx_seq_one_letter_code
_entity_poly.pdbx_strand_id
1 'polypeptide(L)'
;MSRIGKKPVPVPAGVSASIEGKTLSVKGPKGTLTLAMRDEISYAIEDGSISVQPANETKQARAFWGMQRTLVQNLVTGVTDGFAKKLLITGVGYRASVNGRKLKLQLGYSHDVDLDVPEGVEVKTPDQTTVEITGNDKQAVGQFAAEIRRWRKPEPYKGKGIKYEGEFIFRKEGKKK
;
A
#
# COMPACT_ATOMS: atom_id res chain seq x y z
N MET A 1 -5.53 26.44 -4.00
CA MET A 1 -6.37 25.51 -4.79
C MET A 1 -5.55 24.25 -5.12
N SER A 2 -6.14 23.04 -5.01
CA SER A 2 -5.43 21.77 -5.28
C SER A 2 -5.48 21.44 -6.78
N ARG A 3 -4.32 21.35 -7.44
CA ARG A 3 -4.25 20.92 -8.85
C ARG A 3 -4.66 19.44 -9.00
N ILE A 4 -4.37 18.61 -8.00
CA ILE A 4 -4.71 17.19 -7.97
C ILE A 4 -6.22 17.02 -7.76
N GLY A 5 -6.80 17.74 -6.80
CA GLY A 5 -8.22 17.65 -6.48
C GLY A 5 -9.16 17.98 -7.62
N LYS A 6 -8.75 18.90 -8.51
CA LYS A 6 -9.56 19.32 -9.68
C LYS A 6 -9.69 18.24 -10.77
N LYS A 7 -8.78 17.26 -10.81
CA LYS A 7 -8.81 16.23 -11.85
C LYS A 7 -9.82 15.14 -11.47
N PRO A 8 -10.86 14.88 -12.28
CA PRO A 8 -11.75 13.76 -12.03
C PRO A 8 -11.00 12.43 -12.05
N VAL A 9 -11.54 11.44 -11.39
CA VAL A 9 -11.00 10.06 -11.37
C VAL A 9 -11.79 9.25 -12.40
N PRO A 10 -11.19 8.83 -13.51
CA PRO A 10 -11.88 7.99 -14.48
C PRO A 10 -12.18 6.61 -13.88
N VAL A 11 -13.37 6.12 -14.13
CA VAL A 11 -13.80 4.76 -13.78
C VAL A 11 -13.68 3.91 -15.05
N PRO A 12 -12.72 2.97 -15.11
CA PRO A 12 -12.52 2.15 -16.30
C PRO A 12 -13.68 1.16 -16.52
N ALA A 13 -13.80 0.65 -17.73
CA ALA A 13 -14.78 -0.38 -18.06
C ALA A 13 -14.60 -1.63 -17.15
N GLY A 14 -15.71 -2.15 -16.64
CA GLY A 14 -15.71 -3.27 -15.68
C GLY A 14 -15.57 -2.86 -14.21
N VAL A 15 -15.50 -1.57 -13.91
CA VAL A 15 -15.57 -1.04 -12.54
C VAL A 15 -16.89 -0.29 -12.35
N SER A 16 -17.57 -0.54 -11.25
CA SER A 16 -18.75 0.20 -10.83
C SER A 16 -18.48 0.95 -9.53
N ALA A 17 -18.97 2.18 -9.46
CA ALA A 17 -18.89 2.99 -8.26
C ALA A 17 -20.30 3.37 -7.81
N SER A 18 -20.57 3.29 -6.52
CA SER A 18 -21.83 3.70 -5.89
C SER A 18 -21.58 4.47 -4.61
N ILE A 19 -22.47 5.39 -4.31
CA ILE A 19 -22.43 6.16 -3.05
C ILE A 19 -23.65 5.75 -2.24
N GLU A 20 -23.43 5.18 -1.08
CA GLU A 20 -24.46 4.80 -0.12
C GLU A 20 -24.28 5.57 1.19
N GLY A 21 -25.14 6.57 1.40
CA GLY A 21 -25.01 7.46 2.54
C GLY A 21 -23.66 8.21 2.55
N LYS A 22 -22.80 7.89 3.52
CA LYS A 22 -21.45 8.47 3.66
C LYS A 22 -20.34 7.49 3.24
N THR A 23 -20.65 6.50 2.44
CA THR A 23 -19.66 5.50 2.00
C THR A 23 -19.63 5.44 0.48
N LEU A 24 -18.46 5.65 -0.10
CA LEU A 24 -18.17 5.37 -1.49
C LEU A 24 -17.74 3.91 -1.61
N SER A 25 -18.44 3.13 -2.40
CA SER A 25 -18.12 1.74 -2.72
C SER A 25 -17.68 1.64 -4.17
N VAL A 26 -16.53 1.00 -4.40
CA VAL A 26 -15.99 0.76 -5.75
C VAL A 26 -15.79 -0.74 -5.92
N LYS A 27 -16.48 -1.31 -6.90
CA LYS A 27 -16.42 -2.74 -7.22
C LYS A 27 -15.75 -2.95 -8.57
N GLY A 28 -14.79 -3.83 -8.63
CA GLY A 28 -14.04 -4.19 -9.84
C GLY A 28 -13.68 -5.67 -9.91
N PRO A 29 -12.86 -6.06 -10.88
CA PRO A 29 -12.49 -7.46 -11.12
C PRO A 29 -11.73 -8.10 -9.94
N LYS A 30 -10.99 -7.32 -9.16
CA LYS A 30 -10.23 -7.83 -8.01
C LYS A 30 -10.97 -7.75 -6.68
N GLY A 31 -12.20 -7.27 -6.66
CA GLY A 31 -13.04 -7.20 -5.46
C GLY A 31 -13.71 -5.85 -5.26
N THR A 32 -14.17 -5.62 -4.05
CA THR A 32 -14.86 -4.39 -3.66
C THR A 32 -14.08 -3.69 -2.55
N LEU A 33 -13.87 -2.41 -2.69
CA LEU A 33 -13.27 -1.55 -1.67
C LEU A 33 -14.24 -0.42 -1.32
N THR A 34 -14.21 0.01 -0.07
CA THR A 34 -15.05 1.07 0.45
C THR A 34 -14.22 2.20 1.05
N LEU A 35 -14.73 3.42 0.97
CA LEU A 35 -14.12 4.61 1.56
C LEU A 35 -15.18 5.40 2.31
N ALA A 36 -14.95 5.67 3.59
CA ALA A 36 -15.77 6.59 4.36
C ALA A 36 -15.55 8.02 3.86
N MET A 37 -16.63 8.66 3.45
CA MET A 37 -16.63 10.04 2.94
C MET A 37 -16.53 11.03 4.09
N ARG A 38 -15.79 12.10 3.88
CA ARG A 38 -15.69 13.22 4.82
C ARG A 38 -16.79 14.23 4.57
N ASP A 39 -17.35 14.81 5.62
CA ASP A 39 -18.42 15.80 5.53
C ASP A 39 -17.98 17.11 4.84
N GLU A 40 -16.69 17.39 4.88
CA GLU A 40 -16.10 18.57 4.24
C GLU A 40 -15.89 18.42 2.73
N ILE A 41 -16.18 17.23 2.16
CA ILE A 41 -15.95 16.90 0.76
C ILE A 41 -17.23 16.35 0.13
N SER A 42 -17.59 16.86 -1.03
CA SER A 42 -18.67 16.34 -1.87
C SER A 42 -18.10 15.45 -2.98
N TYR A 43 -18.86 14.40 -3.30
CA TYR A 43 -18.52 13.42 -4.33
C TYR A 43 -19.66 13.36 -5.34
N ALA A 44 -19.34 13.34 -6.62
CA ALA A 44 -20.31 13.14 -7.69
C ALA A 44 -19.76 12.08 -8.66
N ILE A 45 -20.66 11.25 -9.16
CA ILE A 45 -20.34 10.24 -10.18
C ILE A 45 -21.07 10.68 -11.44
N GLU A 46 -20.31 11.11 -12.45
CA GLU A 46 -20.82 11.64 -13.72
C GLU A 46 -19.98 11.08 -14.87
N ASP A 47 -20.63 10.72 -15.95
CA ASP A 47 -19.99 10.30 -17.22
C ASP A 47 -18.83 9.30 -17.08
N GLY A 48 -18.98 8.30 -16.18
CA GLY A 48 -17.93 7.30 -15.94
C GLY A 48 -16.70 7.87 -15.24
N SER A 49 -16.86 8.96 -14.51
CA SER A 49 -15.80 9.53 -13.67
C SER A 49 -16.33 9.93 -12.28
N ILE A 50 -15.45 9.90 -11.29
CA ILE A 50 -15.75 10.37 -9.94
C ILE A 50 -15.09 11.72 -9.74
N SER A 51 -15.88 12.75 -9.53
CA SER A 51 -15.43 14.08 -9.18
C SER A 51 -15.46 14.27 -7.66
N VAL A 52 -14.44 14.95 -7.14
CA VAL A 52 -14.28 15.23 -5.71
C VAL A 52 -14.14 16.73 -5.55
N GLN A 53 -15.00 17.37 -4.76
CA GLN A 53 -15.02 18.81 -4.57
C GLN A 53 -15.11 19.16 -3.08
N PRO A 54 -14.56 20.30 -2.65
CA PRO A 54 -14.75 20.77 -1.27
C PRO A 54 -16.22 21.21 -1.10
N ALA A 55 -16.87 20.75 -0.03
CA ALA A 55 -18.24 21.11 0.30
C ALA A 55 -18.34 22.54 0.86
N ASN A 56 -17.22 23.07 1.38
CA ASN A 56 -17.11 24.42 1.92
C ASN A 56 -15.72 25.01 1.67
N GLU A 57 -15.55 26.31 1.91
CA GLU A 57 -14.29 27.02 1.68
C GLU A 57 -13.30 26.98 2.86
N THR A 58 -13.53 26.12 3.83
CA THR A 58 -12.66 26.02 5.00
C THR A 58 -11.26 25.57 4.64
N LYS A 59 -10.29 25.94 5.46
CA LYS A 59 -8.88 25.47 5.31
C LYS A 59 -8.80 23.96 5.39
N GLN A 60 -9.65 23.33 6.19
CA GLN A 60 -9.72 21.88 6.37
C GLN A 60 -10.24 21.16 5.11
N ALA A 61 -11.33 21.65 4.51
CA ALA A 61 -11.86 21.11 3.25
C ALA A 61 -10.82 21.19 2.12
N ARG A 62 -10.08 22.31 2.03
CA ARG A 62 -9.01 22.46 1.04
C ARG A 62 -7.85 21.47 1.27
N ALA A 63 -7.50 21.19 2.53
CA ALA A 63 -6.47 20.21 2.87
C ALA A 63 -6.90 18.78 2.52
N PHE A 64 -8.15 18.42 2.81
CA PHE A 64 -8.68 17.09 2.50
C PHE A 64 -8.97 16.84 1.03
N TRP A 65 -9.23 17.88 0.25
CA TRP A 65 -9.63 17.76 -1.15
C TRP A 65 -8.67 16.89 -1.99
N GLY A 66 -7.39 17.22 -2.00
CA GLY A 66 -6.38 16.45 -2.75
C GLY A 66 -6.15 15.06 -2.18
N MET A 67 -6.21 14.90 -0.85
CA MET A 67 -6.08 13.62 -0.18
C MET A 67 -7.24 12.68 -0.57
N GLN A 68 -8.49 13.14 -0.45
CA GLN A 68 -9.66 12.32 -0.76
C GLN A 68 -9.69 11.91 -2.24
N ARG A 69 -9.35 12.83 -3.14
CA ARG A 69 -9.23 12.49 -4.56
C ARG A 69 -8.19 11.38 -4.80
N THR A 70 -7.07 11.43 -4.10
CA THR A 70 -6.02 10.40 -4.22
C THR A 70 -6.48 9.06 -3.64
N LEU A 71 -7.23 9.07 -2.53
CA LEU A 71 -7.83 7.86 -1.96
C LEU A 71 -8.82 7.22 -2.94
N VAL A 72 -9.69 8.01 -3.57
CA VAL A 72 -10.61 7.52 -4.62
C VAL A 72 -9.83 6.90 -5.79
N GLN A 73 -8.76 7.55 -6.25
CA GLN A 73 -7.90 6.98 -7.30
C GLN A 73 -7.27 5.65 -6.87
N ASN A 74 -6.83 5.55 -5.61
CA ASN A 74 -6.27 4.30 -5.08
C ASN A 74 -7.32 3.19 -5.01
N LEU A 75 -8.60 3.49 -4.70
CA LEU A 75 -9.68 2.51 -4.75
C LEU A 75 -9.85 1.95 -6.17
N VAL A 76 -9.98 2.84 -7.15
CA VAL A 76 -10.16 2.44 -8.56
C VAL A 76 -8.99 1.59 -9.03
N THR A 77 -7.76 2.04 -8.81
CA THR A 77 -6.55 1.28 -9.17
C THR A 77 -6.47 -0.05 -8.42
N GLY A 78 -6.86 -0.06 -7.13
CA GLY A 78 -6.84 -1.26 -6.30
C GLY A 78 -7.77 -2.37 -6.80
N VAL A 79 -8.99 -2.02 -7.22
CA VAL A 79 -9.95 -3.01 -7.73
C VAL A 79 -9.69 -3.42 -9.18
N THR A 80 -8.86 -2.68 -9.94
CA THR A 80 -8.44 -3.01 -11.30
C THR A 80 -7.13 -3.78 -11.32
N ASP A 81 -6.01 -3.06 -11.10
CA ASP A 81 -4.66 -3.59 -11.21
C ASP A 81 -4.17 -4.19 -9.89
N GLY A 82 -4.65 -3.66 -8.78
CA GLY A 82 -4.15 -3.95 -7.44
C GLY A 82 -2.82 -3.28 -7.17
N PHE A 83 -2.26 -3.56 -6.00
CA PHE A 83 -0.96 -3.04 -5.57
C PHE A 83 -0.02 -4.19 -5.24
N ALA A 84 1.25 -4.00 -5.55
CA ALA A 84 2.32 -4.93 -5.23
C ALA A 84 3.49 -4.19 -4.57
N LYS A 85 4.11 -4.83 -3.60
CA LYS A 85 5.39 -4.43 -3.00
C LYS A 85 6.30 -5.65 -2.93
N LYS A 86 7.55 -5.45 -3.33
CA LYS A 86 8.57 -6.49 -3.28
C LYS A 86 9.65 -6.09 -2.29
N LEU A 87 9.97 -7.01 -1.39
CA LEU A 87 11.02 -6.87 -0.40
C LEU A 87 12.15 -7.86 -0.71
N LEU A 88 13.37 -7.39 -0.57
CA LEU A 88 14.58 -8.17 -0.75
C LEU A 88 15.27 -8.33 0.61
N ILE A 89 15.60 -9.56 0.96
CA ILE A 89 16.28 -9.92 2.19
C ILE A 89 17.74 -10.19 1.88
N THR A 90 18.63 -9.47 2.54
CA THR A 90 20.08 -9.64 2.35
C THR A 90 20.72 -10.02 3.70
N GLY A 91 21.41 -11.12 3.74
CA GLY A 91 22.13 -11.59 4.95
C GLY A 91 22.39 -13.08 4.89
N VAL A 92 23.55 -13.51 5.44
CA VAL A 92 23.88 -14.95 5.53
C VAL A 92 22.91 -15.62 6.49
N GLY A 93 22.23 -16.68 6.02
CA GLY A 93 21.27 -17.43 6.80
C GLY A 93 19.88 -16.76 6.95
N TYR A 94 19.66 -15.59 6.35
CA TYR A 94 18.34 -14.95 6.36
C TYR A 94 17.43 -15.63 5.35
N ARG A 95 16.22 -15.96 5.79
CA ARG A 95 15.23 -16.67 4.95
C ARG A 95 13.82 -16.18 5.24
N ALA A 96 12.97 -16.27 4.24
CA ALA A 96 11.53 -16.09 4.36
C ALA A 96 10.81 -17.30 3.79
N SER A 97 9.72 -17.70 4.41
CA SER A 97 8.82 -18.74 3.90
C SER A 97 7.37 -18.38 4.28
N VAL A 98 6.45 -18.69 3.38
CA VAL A 98 5.02 -18.54 3.62
C VAL A 98 4.41 -19.91 3.86
N ASN A 99 3.63 -20.03 4.93
CA ASN A 99 2.84 -21.20 5.24
C ASN A 99 1.39 -20.80 5.52
N GLY A 100 0.52 -20.98 4.54
CA GLY A 100 -0.86 -20.50 4.61
C GLY A 100 -0.92 -18.98 4.77
N ARG A 101 -1.51 -18.51 5.87
CA ARG A 101 -1.63 -17.07 6.19
C ARG A 101 -0.56 -16.58 7.17
N LYS A 102 0.55 -17.30 7.29
CA LYS A 102 1.67 -16.91 8.13
C LYS A 102 2.94 -16.75 7.32
N LEU A 103 3.59 -15.61 7.47
CA LEU A 103 4.92 -15.36 6.96
C LEU A 103 5.93 -15.61 8.07
N LYS A 104 6.81 -16.57 7.87
CA LYS A 104 7.90 -16.91 8.78
C LYS A 104 9.20 -16.32 8.26
N LEU A 105 9.90 -15.58 9.11
CA LEU A 105 11.16 -14.93 8.81
C LEU A 105 12.26 -15.43 9.76
N GLN A 106 13.37 -15.84 9.18
CA GLN A 106 14.62 -16.13 9.89
C GLN A 106 15.61 -15.00 9.60
N LEU A 107 15.85 -14.15 10.59
CA LEU A 107 16.61 -12.91 10.42
C LEU A 107 17.85 -12.85 11.32
N GLY A 108 18.36 -14.01 11.75
CA GLY A 108 19.53 -14.10 12.63
C GLY A 108 19.24 -13.70 14.08
N TYR A 109 18.00 -13.81 14.50
CA TYR A 109 17.59 -13.81 15.90
C TYR A 109 17.62 -15.24 16.49
N SER A 110 17.58 -15.35 17.80
CA SER A 110 17.48 -16.64 18.51
C SER A 110 16.15 -17.36 18.30
N HIS A 111 15.13 -16.65 17.81
CA HIS A 111 13.80 -17.15 17.51
C HIS A 111 13.38 -16.75 16.10
N ASP A 112 12.49 -17.52 15.51
CA ASP A 112 11.87 -17.17 14.25
C ASP A 112 10.81 -16.06 14.46
N VAL A 113 10.62 -15.23 13.48
CA VAL A 113 9.59 -14.20 13.49
C VAL A 113 8.41 -14.68 12.65
N ASP A 114 7.27 -14.88 13.30
CA ASP A 114 6.03 -15.26 12.64
C ASP A 114 5.09 -14.05 12.55
N LEU A 115 4.64 -13.73 11.35
CA LEU A 115 3.72 -12.62 11.06
C LEU A 115 2.46 -13.18 10.43
N ASP A 116 1.30 -12.83 10.98
CA ASP A 116 0.01 -13.13 10.38
C ASP A 116 -0.26 -12.19 9.21
N VAL A 117 -0.62 -12.77 8.05
CA VAL A 117 -0.94 -11.99 6.86
C VAL A 117 -2.34 -11.39 7.02
N PRO A 118 -2.50 -10.05 6.95
CA PRO A 118 -3.79 -9.40 7.11
C PRO A 118 -4.76 -9.80 5.99
N GLU A 119 -6.06 -9.58 6.24
CA GLU A 119 -7.10 -9.82 5.24
C GLU A 119 -6.93 -8.91 4.02
N GLY A 120 -7.23 -9.43 2.83
CA GLY A 120 -7.07 -8.68 1.58
C GLY A 120 -5.63 -8.52 1.09
N VAL A 121 -4.66 -9.12 1.79
CA VAL A 121 -3.25 -9.15 1.38
C VAL A 121 -2.84 -10.59 1.09
N GLU A 122 -2.15 -10.80 -0.02
CA GLU A 122 -1.48 -12.05 -0.38
C GLU A 122 0.03 -11.86 -0.30
N VAL A 123 0.71 -12.90 0.18
CA VAL A 123 2.17 -12.92 0.28
C VAL A 123 2.71 -14.15 -0.43
N LYS A 124 3.72 -13.95 -1.25
CA LYS A 124 4.44 -15.02 -1.95
C LYS A 124 5.93 -14.88 -1.68
N THR A 125 6.59 -16.00 -1.57
CA THR A 125 8.05 -16.09 -1.46
C THR A 125 8.58 -16.91 -2.64
N PRO A 126 8.76 -16.29 -3.82
CA PRO A 126 9.32 -16.99 -4.99
C PRO A 126 10.69 -17.57 -4.67
N ASP A 127 11.46 -16.85 -3.86
CA ASP A 127 12.75 -17.28 -3.33
C ASP A 127 12.80 -17.07 -1.82
N GLN A 128 13.70 -17.77 -1.13
CA GLN A 128 13.89 -17.61 0.32
C GLN A 128 14.32 -16.20 0.75
N THR A 129 14.77 -15.39 -0.21
CA THR A 129 15.28 -14.02 0.03
C THR A 129 14.38 -12.94 -0.56
N THR A 130 13.27 -13.32 -1.17
CA THR A 130 12.34 -12.40 -1.81
C THR A 130 10.93 -12.58 -1.26
N VAL A 131 10.30 -11.50 -0.85
CA VAL A 131 8.92 -11.48 -0.38
C VAL A 131 8.12 -10.54 -1.28
N GLU A 132 7.13 -11.09 -1.97
CA GLU A 132 6.18 -10.34 -2.78
C GLU A 132 4.85 -10.22 -2.02
N ILE A 133 4.36 -8.99 -1.88
CA ILE A 133 3.15 -8.65 -1.16
C ILE A 133 2.20 -8.00 -2.14
N THR A 134 1.03 -8.59 -2.34
CA THR A 134 0.02 -8.09 -3.26
C THR A 134 -1.32 -7.91 -2.56
N GLY A 135 -2.14 -7.00 -3.04
CA GLY A 135 -3.48 -6.76 -2.49
C GLY A 135 -4.20 -5.62 -3.19
N ASN A 136 -5.45 -5.47 -2.86
CA ASN A 136 -6.30 -4.43 -3.44
C ASN A 136 -6.17 -3.10 -2.70
N ASP A 137 -5.92 -3.15 -1.39
CA ASP A 137 -5.74 -1.95 -0.57
C ASP A 137 -4.27 -1.55 -0.49
N LYS A 138 -3.96 -0.39 -1.05
CA LYS A 138 -2.62 0.20 -1.03
C LYS A 138 -2.08 0.40 0.39
N GLN A 139 -2.97 0.78 1.33
CA GLN A 139 -2.59 1.02 2.70
C GLN A 139 -2.22 -0.29 3.41
N ALA A 140 -3.04 -1.33 3.28
CA ALA A 140 -2.80 -2.64 3.88
C ALA A 140 -1.50 -3.27 3.34
N VAL A 141 -1.30 -3.26 2.01
CA VAL A 141 -0.06 -3.75 1.37
C VAL A 141 1.15 -2.97 1.86
N GLY A 142 1.05 -1.63 1.91
CA GLY A 142 2.15 -0.77 2.35
C GLY A 142 2.49 -0.93 3.82
N GLN A 143 1.49 -1.04 4.69
CA GLN A 143 1.63 -1.24 6.13
C GLN A 143 2.30 -2.57 6.42
N PHE A 144 1.82 -3.66 5.83
CA PHE A 144 2.40 -4.99 6.04
C PHE A 144 3.85 -5.06 5.54
N ALA A 145 4.16 -4.47 4.39
CA ALA A 145 5.53 -4.36 3.90
C ALA A 145 6.45 -3.59 4.85
N ALA A 146 5.94 -2.51 5.44
CA ALA A 146 6.69 -1.72 6.43
C ALA A 146 6.91 -2.48 7.74
N GLU A 147 5.94 -3.28 8.19
CA GLU A 147 6.06 -4.16 9.36
C GLU A 147 7.15 -5.21 9.16
N ILE A 148 7.14 -5.91 8.02
CA ILE A 148 8.19 -6.88 7.68
C ILE A 148 9.57 -6.20 7.71
N ARG A 149 9.71 -5.04 7.05
CA ARG A 149 10.96 -4.30 6.99
C ARG A 149 11.42 -3.80 8.37
N ARG A 150 10.50 -3.50 9.27
CA ARG A 150 10.78 -3.00 10.63
C ARG A 150 11.56 -4.03 11.47
N TRP A 151 11.35 -5.33 11.26
CA TRP A 151 12.04 -6.37 12.01
C TRP A 151 13.56 -6.36 11.81
N ARG A 152 14.01 -6.09 10.59
CA ARG A 152 15.45 -5.97 10.33
C ARG A 152 15.71 -4.96 9.22
N LYS A 153 15.78 -3.68 9.58
CA LYS A 153 16.12 -2.62 8.63
C LYS A 153 17.53 -2.84 8.06
N PRO A 154 17.80 -2.43 6.81
CA PRO A 154 19.12 -2.58 6.21
C PRO A 154 20.16 -1.74 6.98
N GLU A 155 21.29 -2.34 7.28
CA GLU A 155 22.39 -1.66 7.95
C GLU A 155 23.25 -0.86 6.95
N PRO A 156 23.95 0.19 7.41
CA PRO A 156 24.68 1.09 6.51
C PRO A 156 26.05 0.58 6.07
N TYR A 157 26.58 -0.54 6.59
CA TYR A 157 27.92 -1.01 6.26
C TYR A 157 27.92 -2.07 5.15
N LYS A 158 27.30 -3.22 5.39
CA LYS A 158 27.20 -4.34 4.43
C LYS A 158 25.83 -4.41 3.75
N GLY A 159 24.85 -3.62 4.21
CA GLY A 159 23.50 -3.60 3.68
C GLY A 159 22.66 -4.83 4.06
N LYS A 160 23.05 -5.54 5.16
CA LYS A 160 22.26 -6.65 5.69
C LYS A 160 20.93 -6.16 6.24
N GLY A 161 19.86 -6.86 5.93
CA GLY A 161 18.50 -6.53 6.36
C GLY A 161 17.49 -6.67 5.23
N ILE A 162 16.30 -6.16 5.47
CA ILE A 162 15.16 -6.19 4.55
C ILE A 162 15.01 -4.80 3.93
N LYS A 163 15.05 -4.73 2.61
CA LYS A 163 14.86 -3.49 1.85
C LYS A 163 13.74 -3.63 0.82
N TYR A 164 13.17 -2.53 0.39
CA TYR A 164 12.31 -2.53 -0.78
C TYR A 164 13.13 -2.76 -2.05
N GLU A 165 12.52 -3.37 -3.05
CA GLU A 165 13.11 -3.43 -4.39
C GLU A 165 13.34 -2.00 -4.90
N GLY A 166 14.54 -1.73 -5.43
CA GLY A 166 14.94 -0.40 -5.88
C GLY A 166 15.32 0.59 -4.77
N GLU A 167 15.22 0.21 -3.48
CA GLU A 167 15.65 1.09 -2.39
C GLU A 167 17.17 1.24 -2.38
N PHE A 168 17.63 2.49 -2.52
CA PHE A 168 19.03 2.82 -2.39
C PHE A 168 19.41 2.90 -0.90
N ILE A 169 20.42 2.13 -0.50
CA ILE A 169 20.97 2.15 0.86
C ILE A 169 22.30 2.89 0.85
N PHE A 170 22.34 4.02 1.54
CA PHE A 170 23.59 4.74 1.73
C PHE A 170 24.56 3.89 2.58
N ARG A 171 25.72 3.54 2.00
CA ARG A 171 26.74 2.73 2.67
C ARG A 171 27.82 3.64 3.23
N LYS A 172 28.16 3.41 4.48
CA LYS A 172 29.29 4.05 5.16
C LYS A 172 30.52 3.15 5.10
N GLU A 173 31.69 3.77 4.99
CA GLU A 173 32.95 3.04 5.17
C GLU A 173 33.16 2.73 6.66
N GLY A 174 33.62 1.51 6.96
CA GLY A 174 34.08 1.15 8.30
C GLY A 174 35.35 1.88 8.67
N LYS A 175 35.72 1.88 9.96
CA LYS A 175 37.02 2.39 10.39
C LYS A 175 38.12 1.66 9.62
N LYS A 176 38.97 2.40 8.91
CA LYS A 176 40.25 1.90 8.44
C LYS A 176 41.13 1.64 9.68
N LYS A 177 41.67 0.44 9.78
CA LYS A 177 42.71 0.12 10.77
C LYS A 177 43.98 0.91 10.42
#